data_d4d3b0ccdb131c82800a4d448e447473
#
_entry.id   d4d3b0ccdb131c82800a4d448e447473
#
_cell.length_a   1.000
_cell.length_b   1.000
_cell.length_c   1.000
_cell.angle_alpha   90.00
_cell.angle_beta   90.00
_cell.angle_gamma   90.00
#
_symmetry.space_group_name_H-M   'P 1'
#
loop_
_entity.id
_entity.type
_entity.pdbx_description
1 polymer ?
#
loop_
_entity_poly.entity_id
_entity_poly.type
_entity_poly.pdbx_seq_one_letter_code
_entity_poly.pdbx_strand_id
1 'polypeptide(L)'
;MPKMRRHDRETGAEKAWEILEKAEYMTLSMMGAEGVPYGVTLSFARVENALYFHCANAGYKLDSLRKNPAVCVNAVRQQRTKAEEFTVAFESAVAFGKAAEVTQQEEKVQGLLAICKKYAPENTGAAAYIAQYPQVSVWRIDVSDLSGKIHD
;
A
#
# COMPACT_ATOMS: atom_id res chain seq x y z
N MET A 1 -3.88 -7.68 -15.16
CA MET A 1 -4.30 -8.25 -13.87
C MET A 1 -5.02 -9.58 -14.10
N PRO A 2 -4.67 -10.65 -13.40
CA PRO A 2 -5.40 -11.92 -13.54
C PRO A 2 -6.83 -11.80 -13.01
N LYS A 3 -7.75 -12.51 -13.67
CA LYS A 3 -9.15 -12.54 -13.23
C LYS A 3 -9.29 -13.37 -11.94
N MET A 4 -10.11 -12.90 -11.01
CA MET A 4 -10.38 -13.63 -9.79
C MET A 4 -11.16 -14.91 -10.08
N ARG A 5 -10.71 -16.06 -9.57
CA ARG A 5 -11.40 -17.33 -9.72
C ARG A 5 -12.72 -17.37 -8.94
N ARG A 6 -12.71 -16.81 -7.73
CA ARG A 6 -13.90 -16.79 -6.86
C ARG A 6 -14.72 -15.53 -7.09
N HIS A 7 -15.42 -15.48 -8.23
CA HIS A 7 -16.27 -14.35 -8.59
C HIS A 7 -17.39 -14.09 -7.57
N ASP A 8 -17.83 -15.14 -6.88
CA ASP A 8 -18.83 -15.05 -5.80
C ASP A 8 -18.34 -14.20 -4.59
N ARG A 9 -17.04 -13.98 -4.47
CA ARG A 9 -16.41 -13.20 -3.40
C ARG A 9 -15.84 -11.87 -3.87
N GLU A 10 -15.87 -11.62 -5.17
CA GLU A 10 -15.32 -10.40 -5.75
C GLU A 10 -16.18 -9.19 -5.39
N THR A 11 -15.52 -8.08 -5.05
CA THR A 11 -16.18 -6.80 -4.76
C THR A 11 -16.07 -5.86 -5.95
N GLY A 12 -16.91 -4.82 -5.97
CA GLY A 12 -16.71 -3.68 -6.87
C GLY A 12 -15.49 -2.85 -6.47
N ALA A 13 -15.07 -1.98 -7.37
CA ALA A 13 -13.88 -1.14 -7.20
C ALA A 13 -13.96 -0.24 -5.96
N GLU A 14 -15.12 0.35 -5.70
CA GLU A 14 -15.32 1.22 -4.54
C GLU A 14 -15.03 0.49 -3.22
N LYS A 15 -15.58 -0.72 -3.06
CA LYS A 15 -15.34 -1.53 -1.87
C LYS A 15 -13.87 -1.98 -1.77
N ALA A 16 -13.25 -2.31 -2.89
CA ALA A 16 -11.83 -2.67 -2.93
C ALA A 16 -10.94 -1.51 -2.46
N TRP A 17 -11.25 -0.29 -2.87
CA TRP A 17 -10.57 0.91 -2.38
C TRP A 17 -10.79 1.14 -0.89
N GLU A 18 -12.02 0.93 -0.41
CA GLU A 18 -12.34 1.04 1.02
C GLU A 18 -11.51 0.04 1.85
N ILE A 19 -11.44 -1.21 1.40
CA ILE A 19 -10.63 -2.25 2.07
C ILE A 19 -9.18 -1.80 2.15
N LEU A 20 -8.62 -1.34 1.04
CA LEU A 20 -7.24 -0.90 0.97
C LEU A 20 -6.98 0.31 1.88
N GLU A 21 -7.84 1.32 1.80
CA GLU A 21 -7.72 2.54 2.59
C GLU A 21 -7.78 2.28 4.10
N LYS A 22 -8.65 1.36 4.54
CA LYS A 22 -8.86 1.06 5.96
C LYS A 22 -7.93 -0.02 6.52
N ALA A 23 -7.17 -0.70 5.69
CA ALA A 23 -6.19 -1.69 6.16
C ALA A 23 -5.06 -1.00 6.94
N GLU A 24 -4.62 -1.62 8.03
CA GLU A 24 -3.58 -1.05 8.89
C GLU A 24 -2.21 -1.02 8.22
N TYR A 25 -1.91 -1.99 7.39
CA TYR A 25 -0.66 -2.09 6.66
C TYR A 25 -0.88 -2.84 5.35
N MET A 26 0.08 -2.73 4.45
CA MET A 26 0.10 -3.46 3.19
C MET A 26 1.35 -4.30 3.07
N THR A 27 1.28 -5.36 2.28
CA THR A 27 2.47 -6.02 1.74
C THR A 27 2.75 -5.44 0.36
N LEU A 28 3.92 -4.84 0.21
CA LEU A 28 4.41 -4.36 -1.08
C LEU A 28 5.31 -5.43 -1.67
N SER A 29 4.89 -6.00 -2.78
CA SER A 29 5.64 -7.02 -3.53
C SER A 29 6.25 -6.39 -4.77
N MET A 30 7.52 -6.70 -5.01
CA MET A 30 8.32 -6.14 -6.10
C MET A 30 9.30 -7.17 -6.63
N MET A 31 9.88 -6.88 -7.78
CA MET A 31 11.03 -7.65 -8.26
C MET A 31 12.28 -7.11 -7.55
N GLY A 32 12.90 -7.92 -6.73
CA GLY A 32 14.14 -7.56 -6.05
C GLY A 32 15.25 -7.21 -7.02
N ALA A 33 16.19 -6.37 -6.61
CA ALA A 33 17.30 -5.92 -7.44
C ALA A 33 18.14 -7.07 -8.01
N GLU A 34 18.14 -8.22 -7.35
CA GLU A 34 18.83 -9.44 -7.78
C GLU A 34 17.97 -10.37 -8.65
N GLY A 35 16.75 -9.95 -9.03
CA GLY A 35 15.86 -10.71 -9.88
C GLY A 35 15.01 -11.76 -9.18
N VAL A 36 14.93 -11.69 -7.84
CA VAL A 36 14.08 -12.56 -7.00
C VAL A 36 12.91 -11.76 -6.47
N PRO A 37 11.67 -12.31 -6.48
CA PRO A 37 10.52 -11.61 -5.88
C PRO A 37 10.81 -11.27 -4.40
N TYR A 38 10.44 -10.05 -4.02
CA TYR A 38 10.69 -9.51 -2.68
C TYR A 38 9.45 -8.79 -2.17
N GLY A 39 9.08 -9.04 -0.91
CA GLY A 39 7.91 -8.43 -0.29
C GLY A 39 8.25 -7.83 1.07
N VAL A 40 7.68 -6.66 1.36
CA VAL A 40 7.84 -5.97 2.66
C VAL A 40 6.51 -5.46 3.16
N THR A 41 6.36 -5.42 4.47
CA THR A 41 5.18 -4.85 5.13
C THR A 41 5.42 -3.38 5.41
N LEU A 42 4.47 -2.53 5.02
CA LEU A 42 4.58 -1.08 5.14
C LEU A 42 3.27 -0.46 5.65
N SER A 43 3.41 0.59 6.47
CA SER A 43 2.34 1.54 6.70
C SER A 43 2.18 2.42 5.47
N PHE A 44 0.96 2.81 5.17
CA PHE A 44 0.65 3.55 3.95
C PHE A 44 -0.63 4.36 4.10
N ALA A 45 -0.84 5.30 3.20
CA ALA A 45 -2.11 6.02 3.10
C ALA A 45 -2.51 6.21 1.65
N ARG A 46 -3.80 6.27 1.41
CA ARG A 46 -4.40 6.52 0.10
C ARG A 46 -4.64 8.00 -0.12
N VAL A 47 -4.30 8.49 -1.31
CA VAL A 47 -4.75 9.78 -1.84
C VAL A 47 -5.24 9.54 -3.27
N GLU A 48 -6.53 9.67 -3.51
CA GLU A 48 -7.15 9.37 -4.81
C GLU A 48 -6.83 7.94 -5.29
N ASN A 49 -6.18 7.79 -6.43
CA ASN A 49 -5.80 6.50 -7.00
C ASN A 49 -4.33 6.15 -6.73
N ALA A 50 -3.74 6.75 -5.72
CA ALA A 50 -2.36 6.51 -5.34
C ALA A 50 -2.24 6.07 -3.87
N LEU A 51 -1.18 5.33 -3.59
CA LEU A 51 -0.79 4.93 -2.23
C LEU A 51 0.57 5.55 -1.92
N TYR A 52 0.70 6.13 -0.75
CA TYR A 52 1.94 6.74 -0.28
C TYR A 52 2.52 5.99 0.89
N PHE A 53 3.83 5.81 0.87
CA PHE A 53 4.59 5.32 2.01
C PHE A 53 5.87 6.11 2.17
N HIS A 54 6.47 6.07 3.35
CA HIS A 54 7.76 6.70 3.60
C HIS A 54 8.76 5.69 4.15
N CYS A 55 10.03 5.96 3.94
CA CYS A 55 11.13 5.10 4.37
C CYS A 55 12.44 5.89 4.42
N ALA A 56 13.51 5.23 4.83
CA ALA A 56 14.85 5.78 4.64
C ALA A 56 15.17 5.94 3.15
N ASN A 57 16.13 6.79 2.82
CA ASN A 57 16.47 7.08 1.42
C ASN A 57 17.49 6.12 0.80
N ALA A 58 17.76 5.00 1.44
CA ALA A 58 18.66 3.95 0.95
C ALA A 58 18.18 2.58 1.42
N GLY A 59 18.56 1.54 0.72
CA GLY A 59 18.29 0.15 1.07
C GLY A 59 17.82 -0.68 -0.12
N TYR A 60 17.72 -1.98 0.10
CA TYR A 60 17.37 -2.96 -0.92
C TYR A 60 16.03 -2.69 -1.60
N LYS A 61 15.03 -2.26 -0.83
CA LYS A 61 13.71 -1.89 -1.35
C LYS A 61 13.82 -0.79 -2.40
N LEU A 62 14.55 0.28 -2.10
CA LEU A 62 14.72 1.40 -3.01
C LEU A 62 15.51 1.03 -4.26
N ASP A 63 16.58 0.26 -4.10
CA ASP A 63 17.36 -0.24 -5.22
C ASP A 63 16.49 -1.10 -6.15
N SER A 64 15.64 -1.94 -5.57
CA SER A 64 14.72 -2.79 -6.30
C SER A 64 13.67 -1.97 -7.07
N LEU A 65 13.03 -1.00 -6.42
CA LEU A 65 12.01 -0.15 -7.03
C LEU A 65 12.58 0.75 -8.13
N ARG A 66 13.82 1.25 -7.96
CA ARG A 66 14.50 2.04 -8.99
C ARG A 66 14.84 1.21 -10.21
N LYS A 67 15.16 -0.06 -10.01
CA LYS A 67 15.47 -0.99 -11.10
C LYS A 67 14.23 -1.46 -11.84
N ASN A 68 13.15 -1.75 -11.11
CA ASN A 68 11.87 -2.15 -11.69
C ASN A 68 10.71 -1.56 -10.86
N PRO A 69 10.00 -0.58 -11.39
CA PRO A 69 8.92 0.10 -10.65
C PRO A 69 7.61 -0.69 -10.57
N ALA A 70 7.46 -1.78 -11.32
CA ALA A 70 6.23 -2.58 -11.29
C ALA A 70 6.06 -3.26 -9.94
N VAL A 71 4.90 -3.06 -9.32
CA VAL A 71 4.61 -3.56 -7.97
C VAL A 71 3.21 -4.16 -7.87
N CYS A 72 3.06 -5.01 -6.86
CA CYS A 72 1.77 -5.52 -6.41
C CYS A 72 1.63 -5.20 -4.92
N VAL A 73 0.47 -4.67 -4.55
CA VAL A 73 0.12 -4.40 -3.16
C VAL A 73 -0.98 -5.35 -2.74
N ASN A 74 -0.86 -5.89 -1.54
CA ASN A 74 -1.88 -6.73 -0.92
C ASN A 74 -2.15 -6.23 0.50
N ALA A 75 -3.43 -6.16 0.86
CA ALA A 75 -3.85 -5.80 2.21
C ALA A 75 -5.03 -6.65 2.64
N VAL A 76 -5.08 -6.95 3.93
CA VAL A 76 -6.14 -7.74 4.56
C VAL A 76 -6.66 -6.98 5.77
N ARG A 77 -7.98 -7.03 5.98
CA ARG A 77 -8.61 -6.50 7.18
C ARG A 77 -9.74 -7.41 7.64
N GLN A 78 -10.17 -7.22 8.88
CA GLN A 78 -11.28 -7.95 9.49
C GLN A 78 -11.15 -9.48 9.38
N GLN A 79 -9.94 -9.97 9.54
CA GLN A 79 -9.65 -11.39 9.53
C GLN A 79 -10.18 -12.04 10.82
N ARG A 80 -10.96 -13.13 10.66
CA ARG A 80 -11.48 -13.90 11.78
C ARG A 80 -11.48 -15.38 11.42
N THR A 81 -10.81 -16.19 12.21
CA THR A 81 -10.79 -17.63 12.03
C THR A 81 -12.13 -18.26 12.43
N LYS A 82 -12.66 -19.07 11.57
CA LYS A 82 -13.86 -19.90 11.80
C LYS A 82 -13.42 -21.34 11.92
N ALA A 83 -12.91 -21.69 13.09
CA ALA A 83 -12.24 -22.97 13.31
C ALA A 83 -13.13 -24.18 13.03
N GLU A 84 -14.41 -24.13 13.44
CA GLU A 84 -15.37 -25.23 13.23
C GLU A 84 -15.71 -25.45 11.77
N GLU A 85 -15.57 -24.43 10.93
CA GLU A 85 -15.85 -24.50 9.50
C GLU A 85 -14.56 -24.71 8.67
N PHE A 86 -13.39 -24.81 9.32
CA PHE A 86 -12.07 -24.90 8.67
C PHE A 86 -11.85 -23.79 7.65
N THR A 87 -12.28 -22.56 7.99
CA THR A 87 -12.16 -21.41 7.09
C THR A 87 -11.87 -20.13 7.86
N VAL A 88 -11.79 -19.03 7.14
CA VAL A 88 -11.53 -17.71 7.69
C VAL A 88 -12.41 -16.67 7.01
N ALA A 89 -13.01 -15.80 7.81
CA ALA A 89 -13.67 -14.59 7.31
C ALA A 89 -12.63 -13.50 7.14
N PHE A 90 -12.70 -12.74 6.04
CA PHE A 90 -11.76 -11.66 5.77
C PHE A 90 -12.27 -10.71 4.69
N GLU A 91 -11.68 -9.54 4.67
CA GLU A 91 -11.72 -8.62 3.54
C GLU A 91 -10.28 -8.42 3.05
N SER A 92 -10.05 -8.52 1.75
CA SER A 92 -8.72 -8.32 1.17
C SER A 92 -8.81 -7.53 -0.13
N ALA A 93 -7.73 -6.84 -0.44
CA ALA A 93 -7.57 -6.13 -1.70
C ALA A 93 -6.19 -6.42 -2.29
N VAL A 94 -6.15 -6.48 -3.62
CA VAL A 94 -4.91 -6.60 -4.40
C VAL A 94 -4.90 -5.48 -5.42
N ALA A 95 -3.81 -4.72 -5.45
CA ALA A 95 -3.61 -3.64 -6.40
C ALA A 95 -2.32 -3.84 -7.19
N PHE A 96 -2.35 -3.54 -8.47
CA PHE A 96 -1.17 -3.48 -9.33
C PHE A 96 -0.91 -2.04 -9.72
N GLY A 97 0.35 -1.68 -9.83
CA GLY A 97 0.73 -0.34 -10.19
C GLY A 97 2.23 -0.17 -10.38
N LYS A 98 2.64 1.08 -10.38
CA LYS A 98 4.06 1.45 -10.49
C LYS A 98 4.44 2.38 -9.36
N ALA A 99 5.58 2.10 -8.74
CA ALA A 99 6.16 2.93 -7.70
C ALA A 99 7.00 4.05 -8.31
N ALA A 100 6.88 5.25 -7.75
CA ALA A 100 7.68 6.40 -8.13
C ALA A 100 8.16 7.14 -6.89
N GLU A 101 9.41 7.57 -6.88
CA GLU A 101 9.93 8.41 -5.82
C GLU A 101 9.33 9.81 -5.94
N VAL A 102 8.83 10.34 -4.82
CA VAL A 102 8.27 11.69 -4.78
C VAL A 102 9.42 12.69 -4.70
N THR A 103 9.54 13.55 -5.72
CA THR A 103 10.65 14.51 -5.84
C THR A 103 10.27 15.93 -5.46
N GLN A 104 8.98 16.28 -5.56
CA GLN A 104 8.49 17.61 -5.22
C GLN A 104 8.19 17.70 -3.72
N GLN A 105 8.71 18.75 -3.07
CA GLN A 105 8.54 18.95 -1.63
C GLN A 105 7.07 19.05 -1.24
N GLU A 106 6.25 19.71 -2.03
CA GLU A 106 4.82 19.86 -1.78
C GLU A 106 4.10 18.52 -1.77
N GLU A 107 4.36 17.64 -2.75
CA GLU A 107 3.79 16.31 -2.80
C GLU A 107 4.30 15.42 -1.65
N LYS A 108 5.57 15.56 -1.28
CA LYS A 108 6.15 14.86 -0.13
C LYS A 108 5.39 15.19 1.15
N VAL A 109 5.09 16.47 1.38
CA VAL A 109 4.28 16.91 2.53
C VAL A 109 2.87 16.33 2.46
N GLN A 110 2.23 16.34 1.30
CA GLN A 110 0.89 15.79 1.11
C GLN A 110 0.84 14.29 1.43
N GLY A 111 1.81 13.53 0.95
CA GLY A 111 1.91 12.10 1.24
C GLY A 111 2.09 11.81 2.73
N LEU A 112 2.99 12.53 3.38
CA LEU A 112 3.23 12.42 4.83
C LEU A 112 2.01 12.85 5.63
N LEU A 113 1.31 13.91 5.20
CA LEU A 113 0.09 14.37 5.84
C LEU A 113 -1.02 13.31 5.79
N ALA A 114 -1.18 12.63 4.66
CA ALA A 114 -2.14 11.53 4.52
C ALA A 114 -1.83 10.38 5.48
N ILE A 115 -0.54 10.03 5.61
CA ILE A 115 -0.07 9.02 6.56
C ILE A 115 -0.35 9.44 8.00
N CYS A 116 -0.04 10.68 8.36
CA CYS A 116 -0.33 11.22 9.69
C CYS A 116 -1.83 11.19 10.02
N LYS A 117 -2.68 11.59 9.09
CA LYS A 117 -4.14 11.57 9.28
C LYS A 117 -4.66 10.16 9.55
N LYS A 118 -4.06 9.16 8.93
CA LYS A 118 -4.47 7.75 9.12
C LYS A 118 -3.99 7.17 10.45
N TYR A 119 -2.73 7.38 10.81
CA TYR A 119 -2.08 6.70 11.93
C TYR A 119 -1.90 7.55 13.19
N ALA A 120 -1.85 8.87 13.04
CA ALA A 120 -1.64 9.80 14.13
C ALA A 120 -2.46 11.09 13.90
N PRO A 121 -3.81 11.01 13.91
CA PRO A 121 -4.65 12.15 13.54
C PRO A 121 -4.47 13.36 14.46
N GLU A 122 -3.98 13.17 15.68
CA GLU A 122 -3.68 14.26 16.62
C GLU A 122 -2.36 14.98 16.30
N ASN A 123 -1.53 14.43 15.41
CA ASN A 123 -0.18 14.95 15.13
C ASN A 123 0.06 15.18 13.63
N THR A 124 -0.85 15.85 12.95
CA THR A 124 -0.71 16.17 11.53
C THR A 124 0.41 17.18 11.23
N GLY A 125 0.79 17.99 12.22
CA GLY A 125 1.89 18.94 12.08
C GLY A 125 3.26 18.31 11.84
N ALA A 126 3.42 17.02 12.21
CA ALA A 126 4.67 16.29 11.96
C ALA A 126 4.99 16.14 10.48
N ALA A 127 4.00 16.14 9.59
CA ALA A 127 4.21 15.96 8.15
C ALA A 127 5.16 17.00 7.54
N ALA A 128 4.91 18.29 7.80
CA ALA A 128 5.74 19.36 7.28
C ALA A 128 7.16 19.33 7.89
N TYR A 129 7.25 18.95 9.17
CA TYR A 129 8.52 18.82 9.86
C TYR A 129 9.37 17.68 9.28
N ILE A 130 8.79 16.48 9.17
CA ILE A 130 9.47 15.28 8.66
C ILE A 130 9.90 15.47 7.20
N ALA A 131 9.11 16.17 6.40
CA ALA A 131 9.40 16.42 4.99
C ALA A 131 10.69 17.19 4.75
N GLN A 132 11.19 17.90 5.76
CA GLN A 132 12.45 18.65 5.69
C GLN A 132 13.68 17.77 5.86
N TYR A 133 13.52 16.54 6.36
CA TYR A 133 14.65 15.64 6.57
C TYR A 133 15.06 14.96 5.27
N PRO A 134 16.30 15.17 4.78
CA PRO A 134 16.76 14.56 3.53
C PRO A 134 16.90 13.04 3.60
N GLN A 135 17.01 12.47 4.81
CA GLN A 135 17.07 11.02 5.01
C GLN A 135 15.71 10.33 4.92
N VAL A 136 14.61 11.08 4.84
CA VAL A 136 13.28 10.52 4.65
C VAL A 136 12.89 10.58 3.19
N SER A 137 12.58 9.42 2.63
CA SER A 137 12.09 9.27 1.27
C SER A 137 10.59 8.98 1.29
N VAL A 138 9.85 9.62 0.40
CA VAL A 138 8.42 9.35 0.20
C VAL A 138 8.23 8.78 -1.19
N TRP A 139 7.44 7.73 -1.29
CA TRP A 139 7.13 7.03 -2.52
C TRP A 139 5.65 7.01 -2.78
N ARG A 140 5.29 7.07 -4.04
CA ARG A 140 3.91 6.96 -4.53
C ARG A 140 3.78 5.70 -5.37
N ILE A 141 2.70 4.95 -5.15
CA ILE A 141 2.30 3.86 -6.02
C ILE A 141 1.07 4.32 -6.80
N ASP A 142 1.23 4.48 -8.10
CA ASP A 142 0.12 4.79 -9.00
C ASP A 142 -0.60 3.49 -9.34
N VAL A 143 -1.82 3.32 -8.81
CA VAL A 143 -2.59 2.09 -8.98
C VAL A 143 -3.26 2.07 -10.34
N SER A 144 -3.02 1.03 -11.12
CA SER A 144 -3.62 0.83 -12.45
C SER A 144 -4.74 -0.21 -12.43
N ASP A 145 -4.66 -1.21 -11.56
CA ASP A 145 -5.67 -2.26 -11.41
C ASP A 145 -5.91 -2.55 -9.95
N LEU A 146 -7.15 -2.85 -9.59
CA LEU A 146 -7.55 -3.11 -8.20
C LEU A 146 -8.65 -4.15 -8.17
N SER A 147 -8.53 -5.13 -7.26
CA SER A 147 -9.59 -6.07 -6.96
C SER A 147 -9.76 -6.23 -5.45
N GLY A 148 -10.99 -6.43 -5.03
CA GLY A 148 -11.32 -6.73 -3.65
C GLY A 148 -12.02 -8.08 -3.52
N LYS A 149 -11.88 -8.69 -2.36
CA LYS A 149 -12.46 -10.00 -2.04
C LYS A 149 -12.96 -10.01 -0.61
N ILE A 150 -14.19 -10.50 -0.44
CA ILE A 150 -14.81 -10.67 0.88
C ILE A 150 -15.23 -12.13 1.05
N HIS A 151 -14.95 -12.66 2.23
CA HIS A 151 -15.46 -13.94 2.70
C HIS A 151 -15.95 -13.78 4.13
N ASP A 152 -17.25 -14.04 4.34
CA ASP A 152 -17.89 -13.97 5.65
C ASP A 152 -17.84 -15.31 6.40
#